data_bd3c3a7f77244d5d9b4abd82a47681f5
#
_entry.id   bd3c3a7f77244d5d9b4abd82a47681f5
#
_cell.length_a   1.000
_cell.length_b   1.000
_cell.length_c   1.000
_cell.angle_alpha   90.00
_cell.angle_beta   90.00
_cell.angle_gamma   90.00
#
_symmetry.space_group_name_H-M   'P 1'
#
loop_
_entity.id
_entity.type
_entity.pdbx_description
1 polymer ?
#
loop_
_entity_poly.entity_id
_entity_poly.type
_entity_poly.pdbx_seq_one_letter_code
_entity_poly.pdbx_strand_id
1 'polypeptide(L)'
;MIILLSPAKTLDYSVDSKPNHTAPQFLNQSAKLIKVLKDKEPKDIASLMSLSDKLATLNFDRYQSWKASKTQSDDSKPSLMVFKGDVYQGLEAETLNTQDMKFAQKHLRILSGLYGILKPLDVIRPYRLEMGTKLETSNGKNLYEFWGDKVKNSVLEDLTLSLIHI
;
A
#
# COMPACT_ATOMS: atom_id res chain seq x y z
N MET A 1 -3.80 -12.15 17.18
CA MET A 1 -2.54 -12.32 16.39
C MET A 1 -2.63 -11.48 15.13
N ILE A 2 -1.60 -10.69 14.83
CA ILE A 2 -1.46 -9.92 13.58
C ILE A 2 -0.24 -10.45 12.82
N ILE A 3 -0.38 -10.65 11.52
CA ILE A 3 0.66 -11.06 10.60
C ILE A 3 1.00 -9.88 9.71
N LEU A 4 2.27 -9.50 9.66
CA LEU A 4 2.76 -8.40 8.82
C LEU A 4 3.38 -8.95 7.54
N LEU A 5 2.96 -8.42 6.40
CA LEU A 5 3.50 -8.74 5.08
C LEU A 5 4.21 -7.53 4.48
N SER A 6 5.31 -7.77 3.78
CA SER A 6 5.91 -6.77 2.91
C SER A 6 5.04 -6.59 1.65
N PRO A 7 5.00 -5.38 1.05
CA PRO A 7 4.33 -5.18 -0.22
C PRO A 7 5.13 -5.85 -1.35
N ALA A 8 4.52 -6.02 -2.51
CA ALA A 8 5.22 -6.45 -3.71
C ALA A 8 5.53 -5.24 -4.62
N LYS A 9 6.61 -5.33 -5.38
CA LYS A 9 6.97 -4.32 -6.40
C LYS A 9 6.10 -4.43 -7.65
N THR A 10 5.62 -5.64 -7.94
CA THR A 10 4.74 -5.93 -9.07
C THR A 10 3.28 -5.85 -8.64
N LEU A 11 2.49 -5.18 -9.46
CA LEU A 11 1.06 -5.02 -9.27
C LEU A 11 0.31 -5.53 -10.51
N ASP A 12 -0.83 -6.18 -10.30
CA ASP A 12 -1.70 -6.65 -11.36
C ASP A 12 -3.12 -6.12 -11.15
N TYR A 13 -3.56 -5.26 -12.03
CA TYR A 13 -4.90 -4.67 -12.02
C TYR A 13 -5.89 -5.37 -12.96
N SER A 14 -5.48 -6.47 -13.62
CA SER A 14 -6.37 -7.32 -14.42
C SER A 14 -7.28 -8.20 -13.56
N VAL A 15 -7.02 -8.27 -12.24
CA VAL A 15 -7.82 -9.07 -11.29
C VAL A 15 -9.26 -8.58 -11.20
N ASP A 16 -10.19 -9.50 -10.97
CA ASP A 16 -11.60 -9.17 -10.79
C ASP A 16 -11.84 -8.35 -9.51
N SER A 17 -12.85 -7.51 -9.57
CA SER A 17 -13.32 -6.78 -8.39
C SER A 17 -13.93 -7.75 -7.37
N LYS A 18 -13.68 -7.48 -6.09
CA LYS A 18 -14.34 -8.22 -5.00
C LYS A 18 -15.58 -7.47 -4.52
N PRO A 19 -16.62 -8.18 -4.03
CA PRO A 19 -17.86 -7.53 -3.59
C PRO A 19 -17.64 -6.60 -2.40
N ASN A 20 -16.66 -6.88 -1.55
CA ASN A 20 -16.34 -6.10 -0.36
C ASN A 20 -14.98 -5.42 -0.51
N HIS A 21 -14.90 -4.18 -0.06
CA HIS A 21 -13.67 -3.40 0.02
C HIS A 21 -13.70 -2.46 1.22
N THR A 22 -12.53 -1.99 1.61
CA THR A 22 -12.33 -0.98 2.65
C THR A 22 -11.43 0.14 2.13
N ALA A 23 -11.43 1.26 2.84
CA ALA A 23 -10.56 2.39 2.52
C ALA A 23 -9.27 2.34 3.35
N PRO A 24 -8.11 2.67 2.77
CA PRO A 24 -6.88 2.80 3.53
C PRO A 24 -6.98 3.81 4.67
N GLN A 25 -6.40 3.49 5.81
CA GLN A 25 -6.50 4.28 7.04
C GLN A 25 -5.84 5.67 6.90
N PHE A 26 -4.72 5.76 6.19
CA PHE A 26 -3.87 6.95 6.16
C PHE A 26 -3.89 7.69 4.82
N LEU A 27 -5.03 7.76 4.12
CA LEU A 27 -5.15 8.42 2.82
C LEU A 27 -4.69 9.89 2.82
N ASN A 28 -4.89 10.61 3.92
CA ASN A 28 -4.41 11.99 4.04
C ASN A 28 -2.88 12.07 4.04
N GLN A 29 -2.21 11.10 4.66
CA GLN A 29 -0.75 11.01 4.66
C GLN A 29 -0.25 10.59 3.28
N SER A 30 -0.93 9.64 2.64
CA SER A 30 -0.62 9.23 1.26
C SER A 30 -0.70 10.42 0.30
N ALA A 31 -1.72 11.26 0.43
CA ALA A 31 -1.88 12.47 -0.39
C ALA A 31 -0.72 13.46 -0.20
N LYS A 32 -0.19 13.61 1.02
CA LYS A 32 1.00 14.44 1.27
C LYS A 32 2.25 13.90 0.58
N LEU A 33 2.47 12.58 0.62
CA LEU A 33 3.58 11.94 -0.10
C LEU A 33 3.44 12.08 -1.61
N ILE A 34 2.25 11.88 -2.14
CA ILE A 34 1.96 12.05 -3.56
C ILE A 34 2.21 13.49 -4.00
N LYS A 35 1.86 14.48 -3.19
CA LYS A 35 2.15 15.88 -3.52
C LYS A 35 3.66 16.10 -3.73
N VAL A 36 4.49 15.57 -2.86
CA VAL A 36 5.96 15.66 -2.99
C VAL A 36 6.45 14.91 -4.24
N LEU A 37 5.88 13.73 -4.52
CA LEU A 37 6.27 12.91 -5.67
C LEU A 37 5.82 13.52 -7.01
N LYS A 38 4.71 14.25 -7.05
CA LYS A 38 4.23 14.97 -8.24
C LYS A 38 5.16 16.10 -8.68
N ASP A 39 5.90 16.68 -7.75
CA ASP A 39 6.86 17.77 -8.03
C ASP A 39 8.20 17.26 -8.57
N LYS A 40 8.38 15.93 -8.70
CA LYS A 40 9.60 15.30 -9.19
C LYS A 40 9.49 14.96 -10.66
N GLU A 41 10.60 15.16 -11.38
CA GLU A 41 10.74 14.69 -12.76
C GLU A 41 11.07 13.19 -12.81
N PRO A 42 10.84 12.49 -13.96
CA PRO A 42 11.15 11.08 -14.10
C PRO A 42 12.61 10.73 -13.73
N LYS A 43 13.59 11.58 -14.06
CA LYS A 43 15.01 11.40 -13.69
C LYS A 43 15.22 11.40 -12.17
N ASP A 44 14.47 12.23 -11.44
CA ASP A 44 14.57 12.30 -9.98
C ASP A 44 13.99 11.04 -9.35
N ILE A 45 12.89 10.54 -9.89
CA ILE A 45 12.25 9.27 -9.50
C ILE A 45 13.19 8.09 -9.78
N ALA A 46 13.86 8.08 -10.95
CA ALA A 46 14.84 7.06 -11.29
C ALA A 46 15.98 7.02 -10.28
N SER A 47 16.53 8.18 -9.94
CA SER A 47 17.61 8.32 -8.94
C SER A 47 17.16 7.93 -7.54
N LEU A 48 15.97 8.42 -7.11
CA LEU A 48 15.42 8.20 -5.77
C LEU A 48 15.22 6.72 -5.44
N MET A 49 14.76 5.92 -6.42
CA MET A 49 14.40 4.51 -6.23
C MET A 49 15.27 3.54 -7.03
N SER A 50 16.35 4.00 -7.65
CA SER A 50 17.24 3.20 -8.51
C SER A 50 16.47 2.42 -9.59
N LEU A 51 15.64 3.14 -10.35
CA LEU A 51 14.80 2.60 -11.41
C LEU A 51 15.39 2.84 -12.79
N SER A 52 15.05 1.97 -13.74
CA SER A 52 15.23 2.24 -15.16
C SER A 52 14.36 3.42 -15.60
N ASP A 53 14.74 4.10 -16.68
CA ASP A 53 13.98 5.24 -17.23
C ASP A 53 12.52 4.87 -17.54
N LYS A 54 12.30 3.66 -18.06
CA LYS A 54 10.96 3.13 -18.34
C LYS A 54 10.11 3.02 -17.07
N LEU A 55 10.65 2.47 -15.98
CA LEU A 55 9.96 2.34 -14.71
C LEU A 55 9.77 3.69 -14.01
N ALA A 56 10.73 4.59 -14.14
CA ALA A 56 10.63 5.94 -13.61
C ALA A 56 9.49 6.73 -14.27
N THR A 57 9.42 6.69 -15.61
CA THR A 57 8.33 7.31 -16.38
C THR A 57 6.98 6.72 -16.01
N LEU A 58 6.87 5.39 -15.92
CA LEU A 58 5.64 4.72 -15.51
C LEU A 58 5.17 5.20 -14.12
N ASN A 59 6.09 5.32 -13.17
CA ASN A 59 5.71 5.76 -11.82
C ASN A 59 5.45 7.26 -11.74
N PHE A 60 6.13 8.07 -12.55
CA PHE A 60 5.78 9.47 -12.73
C PHE A 60 4.31 9.62 -13.17
N ASP A 61 3.89 8.92 -14.21
CA ASP A 61 2.50 8.94 -14.69
C ASP A 61 1.50 8.46 -13.62
N ARG A 62 1.86 7.41 -12.88
CA ARG A 62 1.06 6.92 -11.75
C ARG A 62 0.87 7.98 -10.66
N TYR A 63 1.94 8.71 -10.30
CA TYR A 63 1.84 9.77 -9.31
C TYR A 63 1.01 10.95 -9.83
N GLN A 64 1.18 11.34 -11.10
CA GLN A 64 0.39 12.43 -11.69
C GLN A 64 -1.11 12.13 -11.68
N SER A 65 -1.50 10.90 -11.99
CA SER A 65 -2.90 10.45 -12.02
C SER A 65 -3.46 10.04 -10.66
N TRP A 66 -2.61 9.87 -9.64
CA TRP A 66 -3.05 9.40 -8.34
C TRP A 66 -4.00 10.38 -7.66
N LYS A 67 -5.06 9.85 -7.11
CA LYS A 67 -6.01 10.55 -6.22
C LYS A 67 -6.45 9.61 -5.09
N ALA A 68 -6.79 10.16 -3.94
CA ALA A 68 -7.32 9.37 -2.84
C ALA A 68 -8.60 8.65 -3.30
N SER A 69 -8.67 7.34 -3.06
CA SER A 69 -9.83 6.52 -3.41
C SER A 69 -10.27 5.70 -2.21
N LYS A 70 -11.57 5.67 -2.00
CA LYS A 70 -12.22 4.86 -0.95
C LYS A 70 -13.08 3.75 -1.54
N THR A 71 -13.20 3.71 -2.85
CA THR A 71 -14.06 2.77 -3.60
C THR A 71 -13.28 2.09 -4.70
N GLN A 72 -13.76 0.93 -5.12
CA GLN A 72 -13.19 0.20 -6.24
C GLN A 72 -13.48 0.88 -7.58
N SER A 73 -12.53 0.73 -8.49
CA SER A 73 -12.60 1.11 -9.91
C SER A 73 -11.56 0.27 -10.68
N ASP A 74 -11.43 0.47 -11.98
CA ASP A 74 -10.44 -0.24 -12.79
C ASP A 74 -9.00 -0.01 -12.30
N ASP A 75 -8.73 1.18 -11.75
CA ASP A 75 -7.43 1.60 -11.23
C ASP A 75 -7.37 1.70 -9.69
N SER A 76 -8.37 1.16 -8.98
CA SER A 76 -8.43 1.15 -7.52
C SER A 76 -9.05 -0.18 -7.05
N LYS A 77 -8.21 -1.11 -6.58
CA LYS A 77 -8.62 -2.48 -6.23
C LYS A 77 -8.03 -2.90 -4.88
N PRO A 78 -8.63 -3.92 -4.23
CA PRO A 78 -8.14 -4.43 -2.94
C PRO A 78 -6.66 -4.81 -2.99
N SER A 79 -5.91 -4.38 -2.00
CA SER A 79 -4.45 -4.52 -1.97
C SER A 79 -3.98 -5.97 -2.06
N LEU A 80 -4.61 -6.89 -1.33
CA LEU A 80 -4.25 -8.31 -1.35
C LEU A 80 -4.41 -8.94 -2.74
N MET A 81 -5.33 -8.43 -3.55
CA MET A 81 -5.61 -8.93 -4.89
C MET A 81 -4.60 -8.45 -5.92
N VAL A 82 -4.12 -7.21 -5.78
CA VAL A 82 -3.27 -6.58 -6.80
C VAL A 82 -1.77 -6.79 -6.57
N PHE A 83 -1.32 -7.00 -5.34
CA PHE A 83 0.08 -7.32 -5.09
C PHE A 83 0.44 -8.70 -5.66
N LYS A 84 1.53 -8.75 -6.45
CA LYS A 84 2.08 -9.97 -7.04
C LYS A 84 3.56 -10.09 -6.68
N GLY A 85 3.91 -11.22 -6.13
CA GLY A 85 5.27 -11.56 -5.68
C GLY A 85 5.20 -12.91 -4.99
N ASP A 86 6.31 -13.50 -4.61
CA ASP A 86 6.37 -14.88 -4.12
C ASP A 86 5.39 -15.17 -2.97
N VAL A 87 5.32 -14.25 -1.98
CA VAL A 87 4.39 -14.38 -0.85
C VAL A 87 2.93 -14.37 -1.33
N TYR A 88 2.59 -13.48 -2.24
CA TYR A 88 1.22 -13.33 -2.75
C TYR A 88 0.83 -14.46 -3.71
N GLN A 89 1.78 -14.98 -4.48
CA GLN A 89 1.58 -16.17 -5.32
C GLN A 89 1.31 -17.39 -4.43
N GLY A 90 2.08 -17.57 -3.35
CA GLY A 90 1.86 -18.67 -2.40
C GLY A 90 0.56 -18.54 -1.61
N LEU A 91 0.07 -17.31 -1.39
CA LEU A 91 -1.19 -17.06 -0.69
C LEU A 91 -2.41 -17.36 -1.58
N GLU A 92 -2.29 -17.25 -2.90
CA GLU A 92 -3.36 -17.47 -3.88
C GLU A 92 -4.68 -16.76 -3.49
N ALA A 93 -4.59 -15.43 -3.22
CA ALA A 93 -5.70 -14.64 -2.67
C ALA A 93 -7.02 -14.76 -3.47
N GLU A 94 -6.93 -15.07 -4.76
CA GLU A 94 -8.09 -15.26 -5.64
C GLU A 94 -8.91 -16.50 -5.27
N THR A 95 -8.29 -17.50 -4.64
CA THR A 95 -8.94 -18.75 -4.21
C THR A 95 -9.62 -18.63 -2.84
N LEU A 96 -9.33 -17.57 -2.08
CA LEU A 96 -9.89 -17.38 -0.74
C LEU A 96 -11.41 -17.17 -0.81
N ASN A 97 -12.13 -17.97 -0.04
CA ASN A 97 -13.57 -17.81 0.12
C ASN A 97 -13.90 -16.62 1.05
N THR A 98 -15.17 -16.32 1.24
CA THR A 98 -15.62 -15.18 2.06
C THR A 98 -15.15 -15.26 3.52
N GLN A 99 -15.09 -16.45 4.12
CA GLN A 99 -14.65 -16.63 5.50
C GLN A 99 -13.14 -16.45 5.62
N ASP A 100 -12.38 -17.02 4.69
CA ASP A 100 -10.92 -16.86 4.61
C ASP A 100 -10.54 -15.39 4.43
N MET A 101 -11.26 -14.68 3.56
CA MET A 101 -11.04 -13.25 3.35
C MET A 101 -11.37 -12.42 4.60
N LYS A 102 -12.43 -12.77 5.34
CA LYS A 102 -12.72 -12.13 6.63
C LYS A 102 -11.63 -12.39 7.67
N PHE A 103 -11.12 -13.61 7.70
CA PHE A 103 -9.99 -13.96 8.57
C PHE A 103 -8.74 -13.16 8.17
N ALA A 104 -8.40 -13.13 6.89
CA ALA A 104 -7.29 -12.35 6.38
C ALA A 104 -7.45 -10.85 6.73
N GLN A 105 -8.62 -10.26 6.50
CA GLN A 105 -8.90 -8.86 6.82
C GLN A 105 -8.70 -8.54 8.31
N LYS A 106 -8.98 -9.49 9.18
CA LYS A 106 -8.78 -9.34 10.63
C LYS A 106 -7.33 -9.48 11.04
N HIS A 107 -6.57 -10.38 10.41
CA HIS A 107 -5.26 -10.82 10.88
C HIS A 107 -4.06 -10.39 10.03
N LEU A 108 -4.23 -10.07 8.75
CA LEU A 108 -3.15 -9.62 7.89
C LEU A 108 -3.05 -8.10 7.82
N ARG A 109 -1.82 -7.62 7.77
CA ARG A 109 -1.49 -6.22 7.48
C ARG A 109 -0.34 -6.18 6.49
N ILE A 110 -0.44 -5.32 5.50
CA ILE A 110 0.58 -5.12 4.48
C ILE A 110 1.25 -3.77 4.75
N LEU A 111 2.55 -3.79 4.95
CA LEU A 111 3.33 -2.57 5.10
C LEU A 111 3.48 -1.88 3.75
N SER A 112 3.41 -0.56 3.71
CA SER A 112 3.46 0.21 2.46
C SER A 112 4.16 1.55 2.68
N GLY A 113 5.11 1.88 1.80
CA GLY A 113 5.76 3.18 1.82
C GLY A 113 4.78 4.33 1.57
N LEU A 114 3.80 4.14 0.69
CA LEU A 114 2.81 5.18 0.35
C LEU A 114 1.61 5.21 1.30
N TYR A 115 1.10 4.05 1.70
CA TYR A 115 -0.13 3.95 2.51
C TYR A 115 0.13 3.69 4.00
N GLY A 116 1.40 3.48 4.39
CA GLY A 116 1.80 3.13 5.75
C GLY A 116 1.47 1.68 6.09
N ILE A 117 0.21 1.40 6.35
CA ILE A 117 -0.30 0.06 6.62
C ILE A 117 -1.64 -0.14 5.91
N LEU A 118 -1.82 -1.33 5.37
CA LEU A 118 -3.02 -1.72 4.63
C LEU A 118 -3.62 -2.99 5.22
N LYS A 119 -4.94 -3.06 5.17
CA LYS A 119 -5.69 -4.32 5.33
C LYS A 119 -5.92 -4.96 3.96
N PRO A 120 -6.13 -6.28 3.87
CA PRO A 120 -6.32 -6.99 2.60
C PRO A 120 -7.32 -6.37 1.62
N LEU A 121 -8.44 -5.88 2.12
CA LEU A 121 -9.51 -5.29 1.30
C LEU A 121 -9.38 -3.77 1.11
N ASP A 122 -8.35 -3.13 1.65
CA ASP A 122 -8.10 -1.71 1.41
C ASP A 122 -7.79 -1.47 -0.07
N VAL A 123 -8.56 -0.59 -0.71
CA VAL A 123 -8.36 -0.29 -2.12
C VAL A 123 -7.18 0.63 -2.33
N ILE A 124 -6.29 0.24 -3.24
CA ILE A 124 -5.10 0.99 -3.58
C ILE A 124 -5.03 1.28 -5.08
N ARG A 125 -4.40 2.39 -5.43
CA ARG A 125 -4.04 2.73 -6.81
C ARG A 125 -2.63 2.29 -7.13
N PRO A 126 -2.29 2.09 -8.41
CA PRO A 126 -0.93 1.72 -8.81
C PRO A 126 0.09 2.72 -8.30
N TYR A 127 1.13 2.22 -7.66
CA TYR A 127 2.25 3.01 -7.15
C TYR A 127 3.49 2.15 -7.00
N ARG A 128 4.64 2.79 -6.84
CA ARG A 128 5.85 2.20 -6.30
C ARG A 128 6.49 3.20 -5.35
N LEU A 129 6.58 2.84 -4.10
CA LEU A 129 7.28 3.60 -3.06
C LEU A 129 7.62 2.64 -1.92
N GLU A 130 8.88 2.24 -1.85
CA GLU A 130 9.37 1.34 -0.81
C GLU A 130 9.61 2.11 0.50
N MET A 131 9.35 1.50 1.65
CA MET A 131 9.54 2.14 2.96
C MET A 131 10.97 2.64 3.20
N GLY A 132 11.98 1.96 2.63
CA GLY A 132 13.38 2.37 2.69
C GLY A 132 13.76 3.56 1.82
N THR A 133 12.84 4.10 1.02
CA THR A 133 13.12 5.24 0.12
C THR A 133 13.41 6.51 0.93
N LYS A 134 14.52 7.19 0.56
CA LYS A 134 14.94 8.46 1.19
C LYS A 134 14.20 9.64 0.58
N LEU A 135 12.87 9.61 0.67
CA LEU A 135 12.03 10.71 0.22
C LEU A 135 11.98 11.78 1.32
N GLU A 136 12.56 12.93 1.05
CA GLU A 136 12.50 14.08 1.94
C GLU A 136 11.14 14.76 1.83
N THR A 137 10.57 15.09 2.98
CA THR A 137 9.28 15.77 3.12
C THR A 137 9.39 16.85 4.23
N SER A 138 8.38 17.67 4.38
CA SER A 138 8.30 18.59 5.53
C SER A 138 8.28 17.89 6.90
N ASN A 139 8.00 16.58 6.93
CA ASN A 139 7.88 15.78 8.15
C ASN A 139 9.07 14.84 8.39
N GLY A 140 10.13 14.91 7.58
CA GLY A 140 11.32 14.11 7.77
C GLY A 140 12.14 13.90 6.50
N LYS A 141 13.36 13.36 6.66
CA LYS A 141 14.34 13.13 5.58
C LYS A 141 14.13 11.81 4.83
N ASN A 142 13.26 10.97 5.34
CA ASN A 142 12.95 9.65 4.78
C ASN A 142 11.55 9.21 5.22
N LEU A 143 11.08 8.09 4.69
CA LEU A 143 9.74 7.59 5.01
C LEU A 143 9.62 7.07 6.45
N TYR A 144 10.68 6.58 7.08
CA TYR A 144 10.63 6.18 8.49
C TYR A 144 10.31 7.37 9.39
N GLU A 145 10.95 8.51 9.14
CA GLU A 145 10.66 9.75 9.87
C GLU A 145 9.27 10.29 9.54
N PHE A 146 8.86 10.24 8.27
CA PHE A 146 7.53 10.67 7.85
C PHE A 146 6.42 9.88 8.55
N TRP A 147 6.52 8.56 8.59
CA TRP A 147 5.52 7.72 9.24
C TRP A 147 5.61 7.76 10.76
N GLY A 148 6.83 7.91 11.31
CA GLY A 148 7.06 7.94 12.76
C GLY A 148 6.41 6.76 13.45
N ASP A 149 5.61 7.02 14.47
CA ASP A 149 4.91 6.00 15.25
C ASP A 149 3.52 5.59 14.70
N LYS A 150 3.06 6.21 13.60
CA LYS A 150 1.69 5.98 13.10
C LYS A 150 1.41 4.52 12.76
N VAL A 151 2.32 3.88 12.03
CA VAL A 151 2.18 2.47 11.63
C VAL A 151 2.26 1.55 12.85
N LYS A 152 3.23 1.79 13.73
CA LYS A 152 3.39 1.04 14.99
C LYS A 152 2.12 1.13 15.85
N ASN A 153 1.61 2.33 16.07
CA ASN A 153 0.42 2.54 16.89
C ASN A 153 -0.81 1.84 16.30
N SER A 154 -1.00 1.89 14.98
CA SER A 154 -2.08 1.17 14.31
C SER A 154 -1.98 -0.35 14.53
N VAL A 155 -0.79 -0.93 14.46
CA VAL A 155 -0.59 -2.36 14.74
C VAL A 155 -0.88 -2.69 16.21
N LEU A 156 -0.45 -1.84 17.15
CA LEU A 156 -0.71 -2.04 18.57
C LEU A 156 -2.20 -1.96 18.92
N GLU A 157 -2.93 -1.03 18.30
CA GLU A 157 -4.40 -0.93 18.44
C GLU A 157 -5.08 -2.22 17.96
N ASP A 158 -4.71 -2.70 16.78
CA ASP A 158 -5.24 -3.95 16.23
C ASP A 158 -4.91 -5.17 17.10
N LEU A 159 -3.73 -5.22 17.71
CA LEU A 159 -3.34 -6.28 18.64
C LEU A 159 -4.17 -6.23 19.93
N THR A 160 -4.39 -5.04 20.48
CA THR A 160 -5.21 -4.86 21.71
C THR A 160 -6.64 -5.30 21.47
N LEU A 161 -7.24 -4.91 20.34
CA LEU A 161 -8.59 -5.35 19.95
C LEU A 161 -8.65 -6.88 19.74
N SER A 162 -7.58 -7.50 19.23
CA SER A 162 -7.50 -8.96 19.06
C SER A 162 -7.45 -9.70 20.41
N LEU A 163 -6.86 -9.11 21.45
CA LEU A 163 -6.76 -9.71 22.78
C LEU A 163 -8.06 -9.62 23.58
N ILE A 164 -8.89 -8.61 23.32
CA ILE A 164 -10.20 -8.44 24.01
C ILE A 164 -11.22 -9.51 23.58
N HIS A 165 -11.01 -10.18 22.45
CA HIS A 165 -11.91 -11.20 21.89
C HIS A 165 -11.45 -12.65 22.13
N ILE A 166 -10.48 -12.86 23.01
CA ILE A 166 -10.12 -14.16 23.55
C ILE A 166 -10.84 -14.36 24.88
#